data_c566b52162ac8aadd511e6050f58330e
#
_entry.id   c566b52162ac8aadd511e6050f58330e
#
_cell.length_a   1.000
_cell.length_b   1.000
_cell.length_c   1.000
_cell.angle_alpha   90.00
_cell.angle_beta   90.00
_cell.angle_gamma   90.00
#
_symmetry.space_group_name_H-M   'P 1'
#
loop_
_entity.id
_entity.type
_entity.pdbx_description
1 polymer ?
#
loop_
_entity_poly.entity_id
_entity_poly.type
_entity_poly.pdbx_seq_one_letter_code
_entity_poly.pdbx_strand_id
1 'polypeptide(L)'
;EIHERLVGSEMCIRDSFLPVNRKQKKERLAELLQEKRTTIFYEAPHKLRTTLDDLANAFGADRSITLCRELTKLHEDIWKTTLGEAVEHYKTNEPRGEYVLVMAGAPETADPEQELTLEQAAQRALELIGQGFGPTAAAKAAAQGTPYSKSEVYKQLLVLQQGQQAGE
;
A
#
# COMPACT_ATOMS: atom_id res chain seq x y z
N GLU A 1 -31.29 4.12 -21.21
CA GLU A 1 -29.93 4.35 -21.78
C GLU A 1 -28.93 4.97 -20.79
N ILE A 2 -29.33 5.27 -19.54
CA ILE A 2 -28.41 5.81 -18.50
C ILE A 2 -27.82 4.68 -17.64
N HIS A 3 -28.44 3.52 -17.57
CA HIS A 3 -28.00 2.40 -16.75
C HIS A 3 -26.77 1.67 -17.28
N GLU A 4 -26.50 1.68 -18.57
CA GLU A 4 -25.32 0.99 -19.14
C GLU A 4 -23.99 1.76 -18.97
N ARG A 5 -24.04 3.06 -18.63
CA ARG A 5 -22.83 3.87 -18.37
C ARG A 5 -22.36 3.85 -16.92
N LEU A 6 -23.10 3.22 -16.02
CA LEU A 6 -22.72 3.05 -14.60
C LEU A 6 -21.96 1.75 -14.32
N VAL A 7 -21.67 0.95 -15.33
CA VAL A 7 -20.84 -0.26 -15.22
C VAL A 7 -19.37 0.04 -14.86
N GLY A 8 -18.98 1.32 -14.81
CA GLY A 8 -17.67 1.75 -14.31
C GLY A 8 -17.60 2.07 -12.82
N SER A 9 -18.72 2.03 -12.08
CA SER A 9 -18.74 2.35 -10.65
C SER A 9 -18.22 1.23 -9.75
N GLU A 10 -17.92 0.07 -10.29
CA GLU A 10 -17.25 -1.02 -9.56
C GLU A 10 -15.77 -0.75 -9.30
N MET A 11 -15.22 0.33 -9.87
CA MET A 11 -13.82 0.72 -9.68
C MET A 11 -13.57 1.54 -8.41
N CYS A 12 -14.57 1.89 -7.62
CA CYS A 12 -14.39 2.58 -6.35
C CYS A 12 -15.33 2.06 -5.26
N ILE A 13 -14.83 2.06 -4.03
CA ILE A 13 -15.63 1.83 -2.83
C ILE A 13 -15.98 3.19 -2.23
N ARG A 14 -17.28 3.47 -2.09
CA ARG A 14 -17.76 4.66 -1.38
C ARG A 14 -18.03 4.27 0.07
N ASP A 15 -17.08 4.59 0.94
CA ASP A 15 -17.31 4.58 2.39
C ASP A 15 -17.81 5.95 2.83
N SER A 16 -18.92 5.99 3.55
CA SER A 16 -19.52 7.27 3.97
C SER A 16 -18.63 7.98 5.01
N PHE A 17 -18.34 7.29 6.10
CA PHE A 17 -17.48 7.75 7.20
C PHE A 17 -16.78 6.55 7.83
N LEU A 18 -15.56 6.75 8.32
CA LEU A 18 -14.92 5.73 9.14
C LEU A 18 -15.71 5.55 10.46
N PRO A 19 -15.86 4.32 10.95
CA PRO A 19 -16.53 4.07 12.21
C PRO A 19 -15.89 4.83 13.37
N VAL A 20 -16.71 5.43 14.24
CA VAL A 20 -16.23 6.14 15.44
C VAL A 20 -15.71 5.14 16.47
N ASN A 21 -16.31 3.96 16.55
CA ASN A 21 -15.85 2.89 17.44
C ASN A 21 -14.47 2.39 17.04
N ARG A 22 -13.51 2.45 17.95
CA ARG A 22 -12.10 2.11 17.70
C ARG A 22 -11.90 0.69 17.16
N LYS A 23 -12.67 -0.29 17.68
CA LYS A 23 -12.57 -1.69 17.23
C LYS A 23 -13.06 -1.83 15.79
N GLN A 24 -14.26 -1.31 15.52
CA GLN A 24 -14.84 -1.36 14.17
C GLN A 24 -13.98 -0.59 13.14
N LYS A 25 -13.42 0.57 13.55
CA LYS A 25 -12.49 1.32 12.70
C LYS A 25 -11.27 0.48 12.33
N LYS A 26 -10.64 -0.18 13.31
CA LYS A 26 -9.49 -1.04 13.08
C LYS A 26 -9.82 -2.21 12.16
N GLU A 27 -10.96 -2.84 12.37
CA GLU A 27 -11.45 -3.94 11.50
C GLU A 27 -11.66 -3.43 10.07
N ARG A 28 -12.31 -2.28 9.90
CA ARG A 28 -12.54 -1.67 8.59
C ARG A 28 -11.26 -1.28 7.87
N LEU A 29 -10.31 -0.67 8.57
CA LEU A 29 -9.00 -0.33 8.00
C LEU A 29 -8.24 -1.60 7.58
N ALA A 30 -8.32 -2.68 8.35
CA ALA A 30 -7.70 -3.96 7.99
C ALA A 30 -8.32 -4.60 6.74
N GLU A 31 -9.64 -4.52 6.56
CA GLU A 31 -10.31 -4.96 5.33
C GLU A 31 -9.84 -4.17 4.10
N LEU A 32 -9.66 -2.86 4.25
CA LEU A 32 -9.23 -1.96 3.17
C LEU A 32 -7.75 -2.08 2.80
N LEU A 33 -6.92 -2.76 3.60
CA LEU A 33 -5.50 -2.94 3.28
C LEU A 33 -5.26 -3.63 1.94
N GLN A 34 -6.09 -4.61 1.61
CA GLN A 34 -6.01 -5.41 0.38
C GLN A 34 -6.90 -4.86 -0.73
N GLU A 35 -7.62 -3.78 -0.49
CA GLU A 35 -8.55 -3.22 -1.45
C GLU A 35 -7.79 -2.53 -2.59
N LYS A 36 -7.92 -3.05 -3.80
CA LYS A 36 -7.28 -2.52 -5.01
C LYS A 36 -8.04 -1.33 -5.62
N ARG A 37 -9.33 -1.20 -5.29
CA ARG A 37 -10.17 -0.12 -5.82
C ARG A 37 -9.95 1.18 -5.05
N THR A 38 -10.18 2.30 -5.72
CA THR A 38 -10.21 3.62 -5.08
C THR A 38 -11.24 3.65 -3.97
N THR A 39 -10.86 4.12 -2.78
CA THR A 39 -11.75 4.25 -1.63
C THR A 39 -12.05 5.72 -1.36
N ILE A 40 -13.32 6.05 -1.14
CA ILE A 40 -13.79 7.42 -0.91
C ILE A 40 -14.35 7.52 0.50
N PHE A 41 -13.83 8.45 1.30
CA PHE A 41 -14.32 8.78 2.63
C PHE A 41 -14.86 10.21 2.68
N TYR A 42 -15.91 10.42 3.46
CA TYR A 42 -16.34 11.75 3.85
C TYR A 42 -15.79 12.08 5.24
N GLU A 43 -15.33 13.30 5.46
CA GLU A 43 -14.80 13.65 6.76
C GLU A 43 -15.11 15.10 7.16
N ALA A 44 -15.42 15.28 8.43
CA ALA A 44 -15.62 16.59 9.01
C ALA A 44 -14.26 17.21 9.42
N PRO A 45 -14.13 18.55 9.38
CA PRO A 45 -12.85 19.20 9.63
C PRO A 45 -12.25 18.86 11.00
N HIS A 46 -13.07 18.75 12.04
CA HIS A 46 -12.62 18.44 13.40
C HIS A 46 -12.08 17.01 13.57
N LYS A 47 -12.38 16.10 12.65
CA LYS A 47 -11.88 14.70 12.65
C LYS A 47 -10.77 14.45 11.66
N LEU A 48 -10.56 15.36 10.70
CA LEU A 48 -9.65 15.14 9.58
C LEU A 48 -8.24 14.73 10.04
N ARG A 49 -7.66 15.42 11.02
CA ARG A 49 -6.32 15.10 11.53
C ARG A 49 -6.24 13.68 12.04
N THR A 50 -7.15 13.28 12.91
CA THR A 50 -7.19 11.91 13.45
C THR A 50 -7.40 10.87 12.37
N THR A 51 -8.25 11.16 11.39
CA THR A 51 -8.51 10.25 10.26
C THR A 51 -7.28 10.11 9.37
N LEU A 52 -6.57 11.19 9.05
CA LEU A 52 -5.33 11.13 8.28
C LEU A 52 -4.24 10.34 9.02
N ASP A 53 -4.09 10.54 10.33
CA ASP A 53 -3.15 9.77 11.16
C ASP A 53 -3.51 8.26 11.15
N ASP A 54 -4.78 7.92 11.34
CA ASP A 54 -5.24 6.52 11.29
C ASP A 54 -4.99 5.88 9.93
N LEU A 55 -5.26 6.61 8.82
CA LEU A 55 -5.00 6.15 7.46
C LEU A 55 -3.50 5.99 7.20
N ALA A 56 -2.66 6.96 7.57
CA ALA A 56 -1.22 6.89 7.38
C ALA A 56 -0.59 5.73 8.17
N ASN A 57 -1.06 5.49 9.39
CA ASN A 57 -0.61 4.35 10.20
C ASN A 57 -1.04 2.99 9.63
N ALA A 58 -2.21 2.93 8.97
CA ALA A 58 -2.73 1.68 8.41
C ALA A 58 -2.15 1.38 7.02
N PHE A 59 -2.03 2.38 6.15
CA PHE A 59 -1.72 2.20 4.72
C PHE A 59 -0.31 2.66 4.32
N GLY A 60 0.43 3.29 5.24
CA GLY A 60 1.74 3.87 4.99
C GLY A 60 1.68 5.32 4.50
N ALA A 61 2.73 6.08 4.79
CA ALA A 61 2.84 7.51 4.49
C ALA A 61 2.84 7.80 2.98
N ASP A 62 3.35 6.89 2.17
CA ASP A 62 3.51 7.06 0.72
C ASP A 62 2.23 6.80 -0.07
N ARG A 63 1.15 6.33 0.58
CA ARG A 63 -0.13 6.05 -0.08
C ARG A 63 -0.71 7.36 -0.64
N SER A 64 -1.01 7.35 -1.94
CA SER A 64 -1.62 8.50 -2.62
C SER A 64 -3.04 8.75 -2.14
N ILE A 65 -3.34 10.01 -1.87
CA ILE A 65 -4.65 10.51 -1.49
C ILE A 65 -4.92 11.84 -2.17
N THR A 66 -6.18 12.10 -2.48
CA THR A 66 -6.65 13.40 -2.92
C THR A 66 -7.65 13.92 -1.89
N LEU A 67 -7.38 15.09 -1.35
CA LEU A 67 -8.28 15.79 -0.45
C LEU A 67 -9.10 16.80 -1.26
N CYS A 68 -10.41 16.60 -1.32
CA CYS A 68 -11.34 17.54 -1.94
C CYS A 68 -12.06 18.29 -0.83
N ARG A 69 -11.77 19.58 -0.66
CA ARG A 69 -12.40 20.44 0.31
C ARG A 69 -13.52 21.21 -0.34
N GLU A 70 -14.68 21.32 0.32
CA GLU A 70 -15.84 22.10 -0.13
C GLU A 70 -16.25 21.77 -1.57
N LEU A 71 -16.18 20.49 -1.94
CA LEU A 71 -16.47 19.99 -3.29
C LEU A 71 -17.81 20.53 -3.80
N THR A 72 -17.85 21.07 -5.03
CA THR A 72 -18.98 21.73 -5.70
C THR A 72 -19.42 23.06 -5.08
N LYS A 73 -18.69 23.62 -4.12
CA LYS A 73 -18.96 24.91 -3.48
C LYS A 73 -18.01 26.02 -3.98
N LEU A 74 -18.28 27.27 -3.61
CA LEU A 74 -17.51 28.44 -4.05
C LEU A 74 -16.00 28.38 -3.68
N HIS A 75 -15.68 27.72 -2.59
CA HIS A 75 -14.29 27.58 -2.08
C HIS A 75 -13.76 26.16 -2.26
N GLU A 76 -14.14 25.53 -3.36
CA GLU A 76 -13.61 24.21 -3.71
C GLU A 76 -12.09 24.25 -3.85
N ASP A 77 -11.44 23.25 -3.25
CA ASP A 77 -10.01 23.06 -3.33
C ASP A 77 -9.71 21.55 -3.44
N ILE A 78 -8.92 21.19 -4.43
CA ILE A 78 -8.56 19.79 -4.72
C ILE A 78 -7.04 19.66 -4.64
N TRP A 79 -6.59 18.93 -3.62
CA TRP A 79 -5.17 18.71 -3.38
C TRP A 79 -4.81 17.22 -3.48
N LYS A 80 -4.05 16.87 -4.51
CA LYS A 80 -3.50 15.52 -4.69
C LYS A 80 -2.13 15.46 -4.02
N THR A 81 -1.97 14.49 -3.12
CA THR A 81 -0.78 14.36 -2.26
C THR A 81 -0.62 12.91 -1.77
N THR A 82 0.24 12.70 -0.77
CA THR A 82 0.38 11.45 -0.03
C THR A 82 -0.21 11.59 1.38
N LEU A 83 -0.48 10.46 2.04
CA LEU A 83 -0.98 10.48 3.43
C LEU A 83 0.02 11.17 4.38
N GLY A 84 1.33 10.94 4.20
CA GLY A 84 2.36 11.56 5.01
C GLY A 84 2.41 13.09 4.86
N GLU A 85 2.38 13.58 3.61
CA GLU A 85 2.34 15.02 3.35
C GLU A 85 1.06 15.67 3.88
N ALA A 86 -0.09 14.99 3.75
CA ALA A 86 -1.35 15.48 4.29
C ALA A 86 -1.32 15.58 5.82
N VAL A 87 -0.77 14.57 6.52
CA VAL A 87 -0.57 14.60 7.97
C VAL A 87 0.31 15.78 8.37
N GLU A 88 1.47 15.97 7.73
CA GLU A 88 2.37 17.08 8.03
C GLU A 88 1.71 18.44 7.80
N HIS A 89 1.01 18.61 6.68
CA HIS A 89 0.30 19.84 6.36
C HIS A 89 -0.70 20.23 7.44
N TYR A 90 -1.51 19.27 7.90
CA TYR A 90 -2.55 19.55 8.89
C TYR A 90 -2.06 19.56 10.34
N LYS A 91 -0.78 19.32 10.61
CA LYS A 91 -0.19 19.63 11.94
C LYS A 91 -0.22 21.13 12.25
N THR A 92 0.06 21.94 11.24
CA THR A 92 0.16 23.40 11.38
C THR A 92 -1.06 24.15 10.86
N ASN A 93 -1.75 23.60 9.84
CA ASN A 93 -2.90 24.23 9.20
C ASN A 93 -4.21 23.69 9.81
N GLU A 94 -5.11 24.58 10.16
CA GLU A 94 -6.40 24.19 10.73
C GLU A 94 -7.36 23.74 9.63
N PRO A 95 -7.92 22.51 9.70
CA PRO A 95 -8.91 22.04 8.74
C PRO A 95 -10.20 22.86 8.81
N ARG A 96 -10.75 23.26 7.65
CA ARG A 96 -11.99 24.03 7.55
C ARG A 96 -12.84 23.48 6.40
N GLY A 97 -14.14 23.55 6.56
CA GLY A 97 -15.10 23.05 5.57
C GLY A 97 -15.25 21.53 5.62
N GLU A 98 -15.87 20.95 4.63
CA GLU A 98 -16.13 19.53 4.50
C GLU A 98 -15.13 18.88 3.55
N TYR A 99 -14.73 17.65 3.84
CA TYR A 99 -13.73 16.94 3.07
C TYR A 99 -14.30 15.67 2.44
N VAL A 100 -13.92 15.45 1.19
CA VAL A 100 -14.00 14.16 0.52
C VAL A 100 -12.56 13.68 0.30
N LEU A 101 -12.23 12.54 0.89
CA LEU A 101 -10.92 11.93 0.79
C LEU A 101 -10.98 10.81 -0.25
N VAL A 102 -10.21 10.92 -1.31
CA VAL A 102 -10.13 9.91 -2.37
C VAL A 102 -8.78 9.22 -2.29
N MET A 103 -8.75 8.06 -1.67
CA MET A 103 -7.53 7.28 -1.46
C MET A 103 -7.34 6.27 -2.58
N ALA A 104 -6.15 6.21 -3.15
CA ALA A 104 -5.79 5.19 -4.12
C ALA A 104 -5.91 3.79 -3.51
N GLY A 105 -6.35 2.83 -4.30
CA GLY A 105 -6.37 1.43 -3.93
C GLY A 105 -4.99 0.90 -3.54
N ALA A 106 -4.93 -0.31 -2.98
CA ALA A 106 -3.66 -0.97 -2.75
C ALA A 106 -2.84 -0.94 -4.04
N PRO A 107 -1.54 -0.58 -4.00
CA PRO A 107 -0.72 -0.69 -5.18
C PRO A 107 -0.90 -2.13 -5.69
N GLU A 108 -1.07 -2.29 -6.97
CA GLU A 108 -0.82 -3.60 -7.54
C GLU A 108 0.63 -3.91 -7.16
N THR A 109 0.80 -4.61 -6.05
CA THR A 109 2.05 -5.33 -5.84
C THR A 109 2.22 -6.07 -7.14
N ALA A 110 3.28 -5.75 -7.86
CA ALA A 110 3.61 -6.34 -9.14
C ALA A 110 3.08 -7.77 -9.15
N ASP A 111 2.20 -8.07 -10.10
CA ASP A 111 1.36 -9.25 -10.22
C ASP A 111 1.66 -10.34 -9.18
N PRO A 112 0.66 -10.85 -8.43
CA PRO A 112 0.86 -12.09 -7.71
C PRO A 112 1.15 -13.28 -8.67
N GLU A 113 1.14 -13.07 -9.99
CA GLU A 113 1.61 -13.98 -11.03
C GLU A 113 3.08 -13.78 -11.44
N GLN A 114 3.78 -12.75 -10.95
CA GLN A 114 5.24 -12.84 -10.82
C GLN A 114 5.57 -13.42 -9.45
N GLU A 115 5.10 -14.63 -9.18
CA GLU A 115 5.76 -15.50 -8.22
C GLU A 115 7.25 -15.45 -8.57
N LEU A 116 8.05 -14.84 -7.69
CA LEU A 116 9.49 -14.81 -7.84
C LEU A 116 9.92 -16.21 -8.26
N THR A 117 10.47 -16.36 -9.44
CA THR A 117 10.99 -17.66 -9.86
C THR A 117 12.03 -18.14 -8.84
N LEU A 118 12.25 -19.42 -8.73
CA LEU A 118 13.26 -19.97 -7.82
C LEU A 118 14.64 -19.32 -8.05
N GLU A 119 14.93 -18.98 -9.29
CA GLU A 119 16.16 -18.29 -9.70
C GLU A 119 16.23 -16.86 -9.18
N GLN A 120 15.15 -16.10 -9.27
CA GLN A 120 15.03 -14.75 -8.72
C GLN A 120 15.10 -14.75 -7.18
N ALA A 121 14.49 -15.73 -6.52
CA ALA A 121 14.60 -15.91 -5.09
C ALA A 121 16.06 -16.22 -4.66
N ALA A 122 16.78 -17.03 -5.43
CA ALA A 122 18.19 -17.31 -5.20
C ALA A 122 19.09 -16.09 -5.47
N GLN A 123 18.78 -15.29 -6.48
CA GLN A 123 19.48 -14.03 -6.76
C GLN A 123 19.30 -13.04 -5.61
N ARG A 124 18.10 -12.91 -5.06
CA ARG A 124 17.83 -12.10 -3.87
C ARG A 124 18.62 -12.59 -2.64
N ALA A 125 18.77 -13.91 -2.48
CA ALA A 125 19.61 -14.47 -1.42
C ALA A 125 21.09 -14.10 -1.61
N LEU A 126 21.58 -14.06 -2.85
CA LEU A 126 22.96 -13.67 -3.18
C LEU A 126 23.23 -12.20 -2.80
N GLU A 127 22.29 -11.31 -3.10
CA GLU A 127 22.34 -9.89 -2.71
C GLU A 127 22.42 -9.71 -1.18
N LEU A 128 21.61 -10.48 -0.43
CA LEU A 128 21.64 -10.47 1.03
C LEU A 128 22.98 -10.96 1.59
N ILE A 129 23.63 -11.93 0.93
CA ILE A 129 24.98 -12.36 1.30
C ILE A 129 25.98 -11.20 1.11
N GLY A 130 25.87 -10.46 0.00
CA GLY A 130 26.68 -9.26 -0.23
C GLY A 130 26.49 -8.17 0.84
N GLN A 131 25.35 -8.14 1.50
CA GLN A 131 25.03 -7.26 2.63
C GLN A 131 25.49 -7.81 4.00
N GLY A 132 26.17 -8.97 4.03
CA GLY A 132 26.73 -9.57 5.24
C GLY A 132 25.86 -10.64 5.91
N PHE A 133 24.77 -11.07 5.30
CA PHE A 133 23.98 -12.18 5.82
C PHE A 133 24.67 -13.53 5.56
N GLY A 134 24.62 -14.43 6.52
CA GLY A 134 25.08 -15.81 6.29
C GLY A 134 24.20 -16.53 5.27
N PRO A 135 24.76 -17.47 4.46
CA PRO A 135 24.03 -18.11 3.33
C PRO A 135 22.69 -18.75 3.74
N THR A 136 22.65 -19.37 4.91
CA THR A 136 21.43 -20.00 5.44
C THR A 136 20.37 -19.00 5.86
N ALA A 137 20.78 -17.84 6.41
CA ALA A 137 19.89 -16.76 6.81
C ALA A 137 19.35 -16.01 5.57
N ALA A 138 20.22 -15.77 4.60
CA ALA A 138 19.88 -15.17 3.32
C ALA A 138 18.84 -16.00 2.56
N ALA A 139 19.06 -17.31 2.44
CA ALA A 139 18.08 -18.21 1.80
C ALA A 139 16.74 -18.26 2.55
N LYS A 140 16.75 -18.20 3.89
CA LYS A 140 15.52 -18.13 4.70
C LYS A 140 14.76 -16.82 4.45
N ALA A 141 15.47 -15.70 4.42
CA ALA A 141 14.87 -14.39 4.19
C ALA A 141 14.33 -14.24 2.75
N ALA A 142 15.08 -14.76 1.77
CA ALA A 142 14.67 -14.71 0.37
C ALA A 142 13.49 -15.64 0.04
N ALA A 143 13.30 -16.73 0.79
CA ALA A 143 12.15 -17.62 0.65
C ALA A 143 10.85 -17.04 1.23
N GLN A 144 10.93 -16.02 2.09
CA GLN A 144 9.73 -15.41 2.66
C GLN A 144 8.91 -14.68 1.59
N GLY A 145 7.63 -15.01 1.52
CA GLY A 145 6.72 -14.45 0.52
C GLY A 145 6.83 -15.10 -0.86
N THR A 146 7.53 -16.24 -0.98
CA THR A 146 7.60 -17.06 -2.20
C THR A 146 7.00 -18.45 -1.95
N PRO A 147 6.59 -19.19 -2.99
CA PRO A 147 6.10 -20.57 -2.85
C PRO A 147 7.21 -21.58 -2.55
N TYR A 148 8.48 -21.15 -2.56
CA TYR A 148 9.64 -22.02 -2.40
C TYR A 148 10.04 -22.18 -0.94
N SER A 149 10.48 -23.39 -0.59
CA SER A 149 11.09 -23.64 0.71
C SER A 149 12.51 -23.04 0.79
N LYS A 150 12.96 -22.74 2.02
CA LYS A 150 14.35 -22.35 2.28
C LYS A 150 15.36 -23.30 1.63
N SER A 151 15.07 -24.59 1.62
CA SER A 151 15.97 -25.62 1.08
C SER A 151 16.10 -25.55 -0.44
N GLU A 152 15.03 -25.22 -1.13
CA GLU A 152 15.03 -25.05 -2.59
C GLU A 152 15.80 -23.79 -2.97
N VAL A 153 15.54 -22.68 -2.31
CA VAL A 153 16.27 -21.41 -2.53
C VAL A 153 17.77 -21.59 -2.23
N TYR A 154 18.11 -22.32 -1.17
CA TYR A 154 19.51 -22.57 -0.83
C TYR A 154 20.23 -23.44 -1.88
N LYS A 155 19.57 -24.49 -2.41
CA LYS A 155 20.14 -25.30 -3.49
C LYS A 155 20.39 -24.49 -4.74
N GLN A 156 19.43 -23.67 -5.14
CA GLN A 156 19.56 -22.81 -6.31
C GLN A 156 20.65 -21.74 -6.13
N LEU A 157 20.77 -21.17 -4.92
CA LEU A 157 21.84 -20.25 -4.57
C LEU A 157 23.22 -20.87 -4.78
N LEU A 158 23.43 -22.13 -4.37
CA LEU A 158 24.71 -22.83 -4.57
C LEU A 158 25.02 -23.02 -6.06
N VAL A 159 24.03 -23.31 -6.90
CA VAL A 159 24.19 -23.42 -8.37
C VAL A 159 24.65 -22.08 -8.95
N LEU A 160 24.05 -20.97 -8.55
CA LEU A 160 24.44 -19.63 -9.02
C LEU A 160 25.88 -19.27 -8.59
N GLN A 161 26.27 -19.60 -7.36
CA GLN A 161 27.63 -19.35 -6.88
C GLN A 161 28.68 -20.17 -7.64
N GLN A 162 28.37 -21.41 -7.99
CA GLN A 162 29.31 -22.26 -8.77
C GLN A 162 29.43 -21.78 -10.21
N GLY A 163 28.32 -21.29 -10.81
CA GLY A 163 28.34 -20.70 -12.16
C GLY A 163 29.19 -19.43 -12.27
N GLN A 164 29.26 -18.62 -11.21
CA GLN A 164 30.10 -17.42 -11.17
C GLN A 164 31.61 -17.72 -11.00
N GLN A 165 31.95 -18.83 -10.38
CA GLN A 165 33.36 -19.26 -10.20
C GLN A 165 33.95 -19.98 -11.43
N ALA A 166 33.09 -20.47 -12.33
CA ALA A 166 33.53 -21.17 -13.55
C ALA A 166 33.73 -20.23 -14.76
N GLY A 167 33.46 -18.92 -14.60
CA GLY A 167 33.56 -17.90 -15.65
C GLY A 167 34.77 -16.94 -15.50
N GLU A 168 35.64 -17.15 -14.50
CA GLU A 168 36.96 -16.53 -14.36
C GLU A 168 38.05 -17.54 -14.82
#